data_02b54225c52e201804d960231e896bbb
#
_entry.id   02b54225c52e201804d960231e896bbb
#
_cell.length_a   1.000
_cell.length_b   1.000
_cell.length_c   1.000
_cell.angle_alpha   90.00
_cell.angle_beta   90.00
_cell.angle_gamma   90.00
#
_symmetry.space_group_name_H-M   'P 1'
#
loop_
_entity.id
_entity.type
_entity.pdbx_description
1 polymer ?
#
loop_
_entity_poly.entity_id
_entity_poly.type
_entity_poly.pdbx_seq_one_letter_code
_entity_poly.pdbx_strand_id
1 'polypeptide(L)'
;MEREIMARLAKWKDSPDRKPLLITGVRQCGKTYVIKEFGNRYFEDVAYFYFEGNKGLASIFDYDLEPERIIKELGSIVRGKEITPGKTLVIFDEIQACPKAITSLKYFYENLRELHIVCAGSLLGVSVKRDNVSFPVGKVNRMQMYPMTFPEFLCANGEQELYKGAGRFEPGKELPELYYVPLRKYLKYYYLKLRT
;
A
#
# COMPACT_ATOMS: atom_id res chain seq x y z
N MET A 1 -5.06 13.17 -4.10
CA MET A 1 -5.09 13.31 -2.62
C MET A 1 -3.71 12.94 -2.09
N GLU A 2 -3.09 13.81 -1.32
CA GLU A 2 -1.75 13.55 -0.80
C GLU A 2 -1.85 12.90 0.59
N ARG A 3 -1.29 11.70 0.72
CA ARG A 3 -1.23 10.94 1.96
C ARG A 3 0.24 10.92 2.43
N GLU A 4 0.49 11.05 3.73
CA GLU A 4 1.85 11.03 4.30
C GLU A 4 2.64 9.77 3.91
N ILE A 5 1.95 8.65 3.74
CA ILE A 5 2.56 7.39 3.32
C ILE A 5 3.19 7.48 1.90
N MET A 6 2.75 8.41 1.03
CA MET A 6 3.30 8.57 -0.32
C MET A 6 4.79 8.94 -0.30
N ALA A 7 5.20 9.84 0.61
CA ALA A 7 6.62 10.19 0.78
C ALA A 7 7.47 8.98 1.25
N ARG A 8 6.89 8.13 2.10
CA ARG A 8 7.56 6.90 2.56
C ARG A 8 7.67 5.87 1.44
N LEU A 9 6.65 5.75 0.58
CA LEU A 9 6.68 4.89 -0.60
C LEU A 9 7.74 5.34 -1.62
N ALA A 10 7.86 6.65 -1.86
CA ALA A 10 8.91 7.20 -2.72
C ALA A 10 10.31 6.87 -2.17
N LYS A 11 10.54 7.08 -0.88
CA LYS A 11 11.82 6.69 -0.23
C LYS A 11 12.10 5.19 -0.34
N TRP A 12 11.08 4.34 -0.19
CA TRP A 12 11.24 2.90 -0.37
C TRP A 12 11.63 2.54 -1.80
N LYS A 13 10.99 3.16 -2.80
CA LYS A 13 11.27 2.91 -4.21
C LYS A 13 12.76 3.12 -4.54
N ASP A 14 13.34 4.21 -4.05
CA ASP A 14 14.70 4.63 -4.38
C ASP A 14 15.76 4.07 -3.40
N SER A 15 15.35 3.24 -2.44
CA SER A 15 16.27 2.64 -1.45
C SER A 15 17.17 1.58 -2.09
N PRO A 16 18.50 1.64 -1.90
CA PRO A 16 19.43 0.60 -2.39
C PRO A 16 19.19 -0.76 -1.72
N ASP A 17 18.67 -0.77 -0.49
CA ASP A 17 18.31 -1.99 0.26
C ASP A 17 16.82 -2.35 0.14
N ARG A 18 16.17 -1.90 -0.95
CA ARG A 18 14.77 -2.19 -1.20
C ARG A 18 14.50 -3.68 -1.24
N LYS A 19 13.45 -4.09 -0.53
CA LYS A 19 12.86 -5.43 -0.54
C LYS A 19 11.41 -5.33 -0.97
N PRO A 20 10.75 -6.42 -1.39
CA PRO A 20 9.30 -6.43 -1.58
C PRO A 20 8.61 -5.79 -0.38
N LEU A 21 7.68 -4.90 -0.62
CA LEU A 21 7.03 -4.10 0.42
C LEU A 21 5.69 -4.71 0.80
N LEU A 22 5.49 -4.88 2.10
CA LEU A 22 4.23 -5.33 2.67
C LEU A 22 3.54 -4.18 3.39
N ILE A 23 2.42 -3.72 2.86
CA ILE A 23 1.59 -2.68 3.47
C ILE A 23 0.46 -3.33 4.25
N THR A 24 0.49 -3.13 5.56
CA THR A 24 -0.55 -3.59 6.47
C THR A 24 -1.39 -2.41 6.98
N GLY A 25 -2.60 -2.68 7.41
CA GLY A 25 -3.51 -1.66 7.95
C GLY A 25 -4.95 -2.17 8.00
N VAL A 26 -5.78 -1.49 8.76
CA VAL A 26 -7.20 -1.87 8.89
C VAL A 26 -7.91 -1.90 7.54
N ARG A 27 -9.02 -2.63 7.47
CA ARG A 27 -9.88 -2.62 6.27
C ARG A 27 -10.34 -1.20 5.99
N GLN A 28 -10.53 -0.87 4.71
CA GLN A 28 -11.05 0.41 4.21
C GLN A 28 -10.20 1.66 4.55
N CYS A 29 -8.96 1.51 5.03
CA CYS A 29 -8.07 2.67 5.22
C CYS A 29 -7.46 3.23 3.92
N GLY A 30 -7.83 2.68 2.75
CA GLY A 30 -7.40 3.18 1.44
C GLY A 30 -6.09 2.60 0.90
N LYS A 31 -5.63 1.43 1.37
CA LYS A 31 -4.38 0.78 0.92
C LYS A 31 -4.29 0.66 -0.60
N THR A 32 -5.27 -0.02 -1.19
CA THR A 32 -5.32 -0.26 -2.64
C THR A 32 -5.29 1.04 -3.46
N TYR A 33 -6.05 2.05 -3.01
CA TYR A 33 -6.05 3.37 -3.66
C TYR A 33 -4.66 4.01 -3.65
N VAL A 34 -4.02 4.06 -2.48
CA VAL A 34 -2.70 4.69 -2.32
C VAL A 34 -1.63 3.97 -3.13
N ILE A 35 -1.64 2.63 -3.14
CA ILE A 35 -0.65 1.85 -3.88
C ILE A 35 -0.81 2.03 -5.40
N LYS A 36 -2.06 2.04 -5.91
CA LYS A 36 -2.33 2.32 -7.33
C LYS A 36 -1.93 3.74 -7.72
N GLU A 37 -2.26 4.72 -6.89
CA GLU A 37 -1.86 6.12 -7.11
C GLU A 37 -0.34 6.28 -7.10
N PHE A 38 0.36 5.58 -6.20
CA PHE A 38 1.82 5.54 -6.18
C PHE A 38 2.38 4.94 -7.47
N GLY A 39 1.83 3.81 -7.91
CA GLY A 39 2.24 3.18 -9.16
C GLY A 39 2.08 4.12 -10.36
N ASN A 40 0.91 4.74 -10.49
CA ASN A 40 0.62 5.68 -11.59
C ASN A 40 1.51 6.93 -11.60
N ARG A 41 2.03 7.37 -10.44
CA ARG A 41 2.91 8.54 -10.36
C ARG A 41 4.38 8.25 -10.62
N TYR A 42 4.84 7.07 -10.25
CA TYR A 42 6.27 6.78 -10.17
C TYR A 42 6.74 5.65 -11.09
N PHE A 43 5.85 4.99 -11.82
CA PHE A 43 6.17 3.91 -12.74
C PHE A 43 5.52 4.12 -14.10
N GLU A 44 6.10 3.55 -15.16
CA GLU A 44 5.55 3.59 -16.51
C GLU A 44 4.31 2.68 -16.63
N ASP A 45 4.19 1.69 -15.74
CA ASP A 45 3.14 0.68 -15.79
C ASP A 45 2.83 0.10 -14.40
N VAL A 46 1.60 -0.38 -14.23
CA VAL A 46 1.12 -1.00 -12.99
C VAL A 46 0.48 -2.35 -13.28
N ALA A 47 1.06 -3.41 -12.75
CA ALA A 47 0.53 -4.76 -12.82
C ALA A 47 -0.19 -5.11 -11.51
N TYR A 48 -1.52 -5.08 -11.52
CA TYR A 48 -2.36 -5.29 -10.35
C TYR A 48 -2.99 -6.68 -10.35
N PHE A 49 -2.80 -7.42 -9.26
CA PHE A 49 -3.32 -8.76 -9.04
C PHE A 49 -4.05 -8.84 -7.70
N TYR A 50 -5.32 -9.25 -7.74
CA TYR A 50 -6.18 -9.40 -6.58
C TYR A 50 -6.41 -10.88 -6.27
N PHE A 51 -5.98 -11.34 -5.08
CA PHE A 51 -5.95 -12.76 -4.76
C PHE A 51 -7.22 -13.30 -4.13
N GLU A 52 -8.01 -12.47 -3.43
CA GLU A 52 -9.20 -12.96 -2.73
C GLU A 52 -10.23 -13.53 -3.74
N GLY A 53 -10.59 -14.80 -3.55
CA GLY A 53 -11.52 -15.51 -4.45
C GLY A 53 -10.95 -15.92 -5.81
N ASN A 54 -9.71 -15.58 -6.13
CA ASN A 54 -9.09 -15.88 -7.42
C ASN A 54 -8.17 -17.11 -7.36
N LYS A 55 -8.78 -18.30 -7.44
CA LYS A 55 -8.04 -19.58 -7.41
C LYS A 55 -7.09 -19.75 -8.61
N GLY A 56 -7.47 -19.26 -9.80
CA GLY A 56 -6.62 -19.32 -10.98
C GLY A 56 -5.34 -18.52 -10.83
N LEU A 57 -5.41 -17.34 -10.20
CA LEU A 57 -4.23 -16.55 -9.89
C LEU A 57 -3.35 -17.24 -8.84
N ALA A 58 -3.96 -17.82 -7.82
CA ALA A 58 -3.24 -18.51 -6.75
C ALA A 58 -2.52 -19.78 -7.27
N SER A 59 -3.11 -20.51 -8.24
CA SER A 59 -2.52 -21.73 -8.78
C SER A 59 -1.19 -21.52 -9.53
N ILE A 60 -0.89 -20.29 -9.96
CA ILE A 60 0.42 -19.94 -10.55
C ILE A 60 1.56 -20.22 -9.55
N PHE A 61 1.29 -20.09 -8.26
CA PHE A 61 2.25 -20.31 -7.17
C PHE A 61 2.28 -21.76 -6.68
N ASP A 62 1.49 -22.67 -7.27
CA ASP A 62 1.40 -24.06 -6.82
C ASP A 62 2.49 -24.96 -7.42
N TYR A 63 2.97 -24.65 -8.62
CA TYR A 63 3.96 -25.47 -9.32
C TYR A 63 5.36 -25.29 -8.70
N ASP A 64 5.84 -24.07 -8.62
CA ASP A 64 7.08 -23.67 -7.96
C ASP A 64 6.99 -22.20 -7.51
N LEU A 65 8.07 -21.70 -6.92
CA LEU A 65 8.16 -20.29 -6.49
C LEU A 65 9.25 -19.52 -7.25
N GLU A 66 9.57 -19.96 -8.49
CA GLU A 66 10.58 -19.32 -9.33
C GLU A 66 10.08 -17.96 -9.85
N PRO A 67 10.74 -16.85 -9.48
CA PRO A 67 10.26 -15.50 -9.78
C PRO A 67 10.08 -15.20 -11.27
N GLU A 68 11.02 -15.61 -12.10
CA GLU A 68 10.98 -15.35 -13.55
C GLU A 68 9.79 -16.02 -14.22
N ARG A 69 9.52 -17.29 -13.88
CA ARG A 69 8.33 -18.00 -14.38
C ARG A 69 7.04 -17.32 -13.90
N ILE A 70 6.95 -17.03 -12.61
CA ILE A 70 5.77 -16.39 -12.02
C ILE A 70 5.48 -15.06 -12.72
N ILE A 71 6.47 -14.20 -12.90
CA ILE A 71 6.30 -12.90 -13.55
C ILE A 71 5.92 -13.05 -15.02
N LYS A 72 6.50 -14.01 -15.72
CA LYS A 72 6.14 -14.31 -17.10
C LYS A 72 4.68 -14.74 -17.23
N GLU A 73 4.21 -15.63 -16.37
CA GLU A 73 2.82 -16.08 -16.37
C GLU A 73 1.84 -14.96 -15.96
N LEU A 74 2.15 -14.21 -14.92
CA LEU A 74 1.35 -13.07 -14.48
C LEU A 74 1.25 -11.99 -15.58
N GLY A 75 2.33 -11.74 -16.28
CA GLY A 75 2.36 -10.78 -17.39
C GLY A 75 1.62 -11.31 -18.61
N SER A 76 2.12 -12.38 -19.20
CA SER A 76 1.65 -12.87 -20.51
C SER A 76 0.28 -13.51 -20.44
N ILE A 77 0.01 -14.36 -19.44
CA ILE A 77 -1.22 -15.17 -19.37
C ILE A 77 -2.36 -14.40 -18.70
N VAL A 78 -2.09 -13.82 -17.52
CA VAL A 78 -3.15 -13.17 -16.74
C VAL A 78 -3.43 -11.77 -17.25
N ARG A 79 -2.40 -11.02 -17.61
CA ARG A 79 -2.49 -9.61 -17.96
C ARG A 79 -2.49 -9.34 -19.45
N GLY A 80 -1.92 -10.25 -20.26
CA GLY A 80 -1.71 -10.06 -21.68
C GLY A 80 -0.67 -8.98 -22.04
N LYS A 81 0.18 -8.59 -21.06
CA LYS A 81 1.22 -7.57 -21.22
C LYS A 81 2.42 -7.92 -20.34
N GLU A 82 3.61 -7.80 -20.87
CA GLU A 82 4.86 -8.07 -20.17
C GLU A 82 5.04 -7.17 -18.91
N ILE A 83 5.66 -7.75 -17.89
CA ILE A 83 6.06 -7.05 -16.68
C ILE A 83 7.56 -6.77 -16.77
N THR A 84 7.94 -5.50 -16.89
CA THR A 84 9.34 -5.08 -17.07
C THR A 84 9.92 -4.62 -15.74
N PRO A 85 10.98 -5.28 -15.21
CA PRO A 85 11.68 -4.82 -14.01
C PRO A 85 12.13 -3.37 -14.12
N GLY A 86 12.03 -2.63 -13.03
CA GLY A 86 12.36 -1.19 -12.97
C GLY A 86 11.28 -0.26 -13.54
N LYS A 87 10.45 -0.71 -14.48
CA LYS A 87 9.41 0.10 -15.14
C LYS A 87 8.00 -0.20 -14.65
N THR A 88 7.71 -1.46 -14.32
CA THR A 88 6.40 -1.91 -13.85
C THR A 88 6.38 -2.06 -12.34
N LEU A 89 5.39 -1.45 -11.68
CA LEU A 89 5.07 -1.78 -10.28
C LEU A 89 4.14 -2.99 -10.25
N VAL A 90 4.55 -4.06 -9.59
CA VAL A 90 3.70 -5.22 -9.33
C VAL A 90 2.96 -5.02 -8.00
N ILE A 91 1.65 -5.17 -8.02
CA ILE A 91 0.79 -5.06 -6.84
C ILE A 91 0.09 -6.39 -6.58
N PHE A 92 0.36 -6.99 -5.42
CA PHE A 92 -0.34 -8.15 -4.89
C PHE A 92 -1.31 -7.71 -3.80
N ASP A 93 -2.58 -7.60 -4.16
CA ASP A 93 -3.62 -7.16 -3.23
C ASP A 93 -4.34 -8.35 -2.59
N GLU A 94 -4.69 -8.21 -1.30
CA GLU A 94 -5.19 -9.26 -0.40
C GLU A 94 -4.32 -10.54 -0.45
N ILE A 95 -3.00 -10.34 -0.40
CA ILE A 95 -1.99 -11.41 -0.58
C ILE A 95 -2.13 -12.54 0.45
N GLN A 96 -2.76 -12.29 1.62
CA GLN A 96 -3.01 -13.34 2.61
C GLN A 96 -3.92 -14.46 2.10
N ALA A 97 -4.68 -14.22 1.02
CA ALA A 97 -5.48 -15.26 0.36
C ALA A 97 -4.62 -16.28 -0.42
N CYS A 98 -3.32 -15.99 -0.64
CA CYS A 98 -2.38 -16.90 -1.29
C CYS A 98 -1.08 -17.03 -0.46
N PRO A 99 -1.00 -17.97 0.50
CA PRO A 99 0.18 -18.18 1.35
C PRO A 99 1.48 -18.39 0.60
N LYS A 100 1.42 -19.11 -0.55
CA LYS A 100 2.58 -19.35 -1.39
C LYS A 100 3.11 -18.07 -2.06
N ALA A 101 2.23 -17.12 -2.39
CA ALA A 101 2.66 -15.81 -2.88
C ALA A 101 3.42 -15.02 -1.81
N ILE A 102 3.04 -15.14 -0.53
CA ILE A 102 3.81 -14.54 0.57
C ILE A 102 5.20 -15.19 0.67
N THR A 103 5.27 -16.50 0.60
CA THR A 103 6.54 -17.25 0.64
C THR A 103 7.45 -16.88 -0.53
N SER A 104 6.88 -16.68 -1.74
CA SER A 104 7.64 -16.34 -2.95
C SER A 104 8.36 -14.99 -2.85
N LEU A 105 7.94 -14.07 -1.98
CA LEU A 105 8.57 -12.76 -1.82
C LEU A 105 10.05 -12.87 -1.43
N LYS A 106 10.46 -13.96 -0.74
CA LYS A 106 11.86 -14.25 -0.45
C LYS A 106 12.66 -14.43 -1.75
N TYR A 107 12.13 -15.24 -2.65
CA TYR A 107 12.81 -15.56 -3.92
C TYR A 107 12.83 -14.35 -4.86
N PHE A 108 11.77 -13.55 -4.89
CA PHE A 108 11.77 -12.27 -5.60
C PHE A 108 12.88 -11.34 -5.10
N TYR A 109 13.08 -11.24 -3.80
CA TYR A 109 14.18 -10.44 -3.24
C TYR A 109 15.56 -10.98 -3.59
N GLU A 110 15.73 -12.31 -3.63
CA GLU A 110 17.03 -12.96 -3.86
C GLU A 110 17.39 -13.00 -5.36
N ASN A 111 16.42 -13.29 -6.25
CA ASN A 111 16.69 -13.62 -7.64
C ASN A 111 16.20 -12.54 -8.64
N LEU A 112 15.28 -11.66 -8.23
CA LEU A 112 14.70 -10.64 -9.13
C LEU A 112 14.55 -9.29 -8.40
N ARG A 113 15.65 -8.81 -7.84
CA ARG A 113 15.69 -7.64 -6.96
C ARG A 113 15.28 -6.33 -7.65
N GLU A 114 15.44 -6.24 -8.95
CA GLU A 114 15.09 -5.05 -9.73
C GLU A 114 13.58 -4.84 -9.84
N LEU A 115 12.79 -5.90 -9.64
CA LEU A 115 11.35 -5.81 -9.68
C LEU A 115 10.81 -5.11 -8.42
N HIS A 116 9.93 -4.14 -8.63
CA HIS A 116 9.24 -3.47 -7.56
C HIS A 116 7.93 -4.19 -7.24
N ILE A 117 7.84 -4.76 -6.05
CA ILE A 117 6.63 -5.47 -5.60
C ILE A 117 6.09 -4.80 -4.35
N VAL A 118 4.81 -4.42 -4.38
CA VAL A 118 4.06 -3.96 -3.22
C VAL A 118 2.90 -4.91 -2.96
N CYS A 119 2.83 -5.42 -1.75
CA CYS A 119 1.76 -6.29 -1.30
C CYS A 119 0.85 -5.54 -0.32
N ALA A 120 -0.45 -5.71 -0.45
CA ALA A 120 -1.44 -5.21 0.50
C ALA A 120 -2.19 -6.37 1.16
N GLY A 121 -2.51 -6.18 2.44
CA GLY A 121 -3.34 -7.11 3.19
C GLY A 121 -3.83 -6.52 4.49
N SER A 122 -5.06 -6.87 4.88
CA SER A 122 -5.71 -6.31 6.07
C SER A 122 -5.37 -7.03 7.37
N LEU A 123 -5.03 -8.33 7.33
CA LEU A 123 -4.90 -9.22 8.49
C LEU A 123 -3.60 -10.02 8.51
N LEU A 124 -2.57 -9.57 7.81
CA LEU A 124 -1.30 -10.31 7.66
C LEU A 124 -0.63 -10.69 8.98
N GLY A 125 -0.87 -9.94 10.06
CA GLY A 125 -0.35 -10.28 11.39
C GLY A 125 -1.05 -11.47 12.08
N VAL A 126 -2.28 -11.79 11.69
CA VAL A 126 -3.11 -12.81 12.30
C VAL A 126 -3.11 -14.11 11.46
N SER A 127 -3.23 -13.99 10.14
CA SER A 127 -3.30 -15.14 9.21
C SER A 127 -1.97 -15.88 9.12
N VAL A 128 -0.85 -15.18 9.09
CA VAL A 128 0.50 -15.78 9.03
C VAL A 128 0.81 -16.66 10.23
N LYS A 129 0.20 -16.41 11.40
CA LYS A 129 0.38 -17.26 12.60
C LYS A 129 -0.48 -18.53 12.58
N ARG A 130 -1.57 -18.56 11.80
CA ARG A 130 -2.53 -19.67 11.80
C ARG A 130 -2.21 -20.79 10.80
N ASP A 131 -1.56 -20.49 9.68
CA ASP A 131 -1.51 -21.37 8.52
C ASP A 131 -0.13 -22.00 8.26
N ASN A 132 0.79 -22.08 9.22
CA ASN A 132 2.18 -22.57 9.04
C ASN A 132 2.90 -21.93 7.82
N VAL A 133 2.52 -20.72 7.43
CA VAL A 133 3.14 -20.00 6.33
C VAL A 133 4.53 -19.54 6.76
N SER A 134 5.54 -19.94 6.03
CA SER A 134 6.91 -19.43 6.22
C SER A 134 6.95 -17.96 5.82
N PHE A 135 6.74 -17.06 6.79
CA PHE A 135 6.84 -15.64 6.54
C PHE A 135 8.31 -15.28 6.25
N PRO A 136 8.62 -14.55 5.18
CA PRO A 136 9.98 -14.23 4.78
C PRO A 136 10.60 -13.14 5.67
N VAL A 137 10.90 -13.50 6.92
CA VAL A 137 11.52 -12.59 7.89
C VAL A 137 12.85 -12.05 7.36
N GLY A 138 13.03 -10.74 7.43
CA GLY A 138 14.24 -10.08 6.92
C GLY A 138 14.33 -9.92 5.40
N LYS A 139 13.43 -10.52 4.63
CA LYS A 139 13.40 -10.48 3.16
C LYS A 139 12.30 -9.58 2.58
N VAL A 140 11.53 -8.92 3.44
CA VAL A 140 10.49 -7.94 3.08
C VAL A 140 10.62 -6.69 3.93
N ASN A 141 10.30 -5.54 3.34
CA ASN A 141 10.04 -4.31 4.08
C ASN A 141 8.59 -4.30 4.57
N ARG A 142 8.33 -3.68 5.69
CA ARG A 142 6.97 -3.52 6.24
C ARG A 142 6.64 -2.05 6.40
N MET A 143 5.41 -1.70 6.04
CA MET A 143 4.90 -0.36 6.22
C MET A 143 3.46 -0.44 6.75
N GLN A 144 3.23 0.23 7.88
CA GLN A 144 1.89 0.32 8.46
C GLN A 144 1.17 1.52 7.87
N MET A 145 -0.03 1.29 7.35
CA MET A 145 -0.95 2.33 6.92
C MET A 145 -2.09 2.48 7.93
N TYR A 146 -2.30 3.70 8.36
CA TYR A 146 -3.38 4.07 9.29
C TYR A 146 -4.56 4.68 8.52
N PRO A 147 -5.75 4.76 9.11
CA PRO A 147 -6.82 5.60 8.60
C PRO A 147 -6.33 7.03 8.36
N MET A 148 -7.02 7.75 7.51
CA MET A 148 -6.69 9.14 7.19
C MET A 148 -6.66 9.99 8.48
N THR A 149 -5.59 10.75 8.66
CA THR A 149 -5.51 11.73 9.76
C THR A 149 -6.41 12.94 9.48
N PHE A 150 -6.76 13.71 10.51
CA PHE A 150 -7.55 14.93 10.32
C PHE A 150 -6.86 15.94 9.40
N PRO A 151 -5.54 16.21 9.51
CA PRO A 151 -4.81 17.01 8.53
C PRO A 151 -4.93 16.49 7.09
N GLU A 152 -4.75 15.19 6.86
CA GLU A 152 -4.92 14.59 5.54
C GLU A 152 -6.37 14.75 5.03
N PHE A 153 -7.35 14.65 5.93
CA PHE A 153 -8.76 14.85 5.61
C PHE A 153 -9.05 16.30 5.18
N LEU A 154 -8.50 17.28 5.88
CA LEU A 154 -8.59 18.70 5.49
C LEU A 154 -7.99 18.92 4.10
N CYS A 155 -6.77 18.42 3.87
CA CYS A 155 -6.11 18.51 2.58
C CYS A 155 -6.91 17.84 1.45
N ALA A 156 -7.54 16.69 1.74
CA ALA A 156 -8.38 15.97 0.79
C ALA A 156 -9.66 16.72 0.40
N ASN A 157 -10.13 17.63 1.27
CA ASN A 157 -11.27 18.50 1.02
C ASN A 157 -10.87 19.90 0.46
N GLY A 158 -9.60 20.10 0.11
CA GLY A 158 -9.13 21.39 -0.46
C GLY A 158 -8.76 22.45 0.60
N GLU A 159 -8.75 22.08 1.88
CA GLU A 159 -8.58 22.98 3.02
C GLU A 159 -7.12 23.07 3.53
N GLN A 160 -6.14 23.05 2.60
CA GLN A 160 -4.71 23.13 2.97
C GLN A 160 -4.38 24.44 3.68
N GLU A 161 -4.96 25.56 3.23
CA GLU A 161 -4.70 26.87 3.84
C GLU A 161 -5.31 26.98 5.24
N LEU A 162 -6.47 26.39 5.46
CA LEU A 162 -7.08 26.28 6.78
C LEU A 162 -6.18 25.49 7.76
N TYR A 163 -5.62 24.37 7.29
CA TYR A 163 -4.69 23.57 8.08
C TYR A 163 -3.40 24.33 8.39
N LYS A 164 -2.76 24.94 7.38
CA LYS A 164 -1.52 25.72 7.54
C LYS A 164 -1.75 26.95 8.43
N GLY A 165 -2.87 27.65 8.25
CA GLY A 165 -3.24 28.82 9.03
C GLY A 165 -3.42 28.47 10.50
N ALA A 166 -4.16 27.41 10.79
CA ALA A 166 -4.37 26.94 12.17
C ALA A 166 -3.07 26.46 12.84
N GLY A 167 -2.15 25.85 12.10
CA GLY A 167 -0.85 25.39 12.60
C GLY A 167 0.13 26.49 13.01
N ARG A 168 -0.18 27.78 12.73
CA ARG A 168 0.61 28.92 13.18
C ARG A 168 0.32 29.32 14.63
N PHE A 169 -0.76 28.80 15.21
CA PHE A 169 -1.13 29.10 16.59
C PHE A 169 -0.54 28.09 17.57
N GLU A 170 -0.06 28.61 18.70
CA GLU A 170 0.51 27.76 19.75
C GLU A 170 -0.60 26.92 20.43
N PRO A 171 -0.32 25.65 20.76
CA PRO A 171 -1.25 24.84 21.53
C PRO A 171 -1.64 25.52 22.84
N GLY A 172 -2.95 25.57 23.15
CA GLY A 172 -3.49 26.18 24.35
C GLY A 172 -3.88 27.67 24.22
N LYS A 173 -3.59 28.32 23.09
CA LYS A 173 -4.13 29.66 22.79
C LYS A 173 -5.45 29.55 22.01
N GLU A 174 -6.33 30.53 22.23
CA GLU A 174 -7.59 30.61 21.49
C GLU A 174 -7.34 30.82 19.99
N LEU A 175 -7.98 29.97 19.19
CA LEU A 175 -8.00 30.13 17.75
C LEU A 175 -9.03 31.20 17.37
N PRO A 176 -8.67 32.15 16.47
CA PRO A 176 -9.65 33.08 15.92
C PRO A 176 -10.85 32.35 15.29
N GLU A 177 -12.03 32.92 15.39
CA GLU A 177 -13.27 32.32 14.83
C GLU A 177 -13.16 31.93 13.36
N LEU A 178 -12.39 32.68 12.58
CA LEU A 178 -12.08 32.40 11.18
C LEU A 178 -11.52 30.99 10.97
N TYR A 179 -10.75 30.46 11.91
CA TYR A 179 -10.20 29.09 11.87
C TYR A 179 -11.06 28.12 12.70
N TYR A 180 -11.54 28.54 13.84
CA TYR A 180 -12.26 27.67 14.77
C TYR A 180 -13.56 27.12 14.18
N VAL A 181 -14.39 27.97 13.56
CA VAL A 181 -15.70 27.58 13.03
C VAL A 181 -15.56 26.54 11.88
N PRO A 182 -14.76 26.76 10.83
CA PRO A 182 -14.59 25.77 9.78
C PRO A 182 -13.90 24.50 10.28
N LEU A 183 -12.88 24.58 11.15
CA LEU A 183 -12.23 23.39 11.71
C LEU A 183 -13.22 22.52 12.50
N ARG A 184 -14.08 23.11 13.33
CA ARG A 184 -15.12 22.40 14.07
C ARG A 184 -16.12 21.69 13.14
N LYS A 185 -16.49 22.34 12.04
CA LYS A 185 -17.36 21.75 11.00
C LYS A 185 -16.70 20.53 10.38
N TYR A 186 -15.44 20.64 9.91
CA TYR A 186 -14.70 19.54 9.30
C TYR A 186 -14.40 18.41 10.28
N LEU A 187 -14.14 18.72 11.54
CA LEU A 187 -13.93 17.72 12.58
C LEU A 187 -15.18 16.84 12.78
N LYS A 188 -16.37 17.43 12.78
CA LYS A 188 -17.63 16.67 12.81
C LYS A 188 -17.76 15.73 11.61
N TYR A 189 -17.47 16.20 10.39
CA TYR A 189 -17.50 15.36 9.18
C TYR A 189 -16.48 14.24 9.22
N TYR A 190 -15.28 14.51 9.71
CA TYR A 190 -14.23 13.51 9.88
C TYR A 190 -14.69 12.37 10.80
N TYR A 191 -15.23 12.68 11.97
CA TYR A 191 -15.75 11.67 12.89
C TYR A 191 -16.94 10.87 12.33
N LEU A 192 -17.81 11.49 11.57
CA LEU A 192 -18.92 10.77 10.92
C LEU A 192 -18.41 9.77 9.88
N LYS A 193 -17.38 10.15 9.10
CA LYS A 193 -16.78 9.29 8.07
C LYS A 193 -15.89 8.16 8.64
N LEU A 194 -15.36 8.29 9.85
CA LEU A 194 -14.61 7.21 10.50
C LEU A 194 -15.51 6.09 11.04
N ARG A 195 -16.81 6.33 11.16
CA ARG A 195 -17.80 5.37 11.71
C ARG A 195 -18.48 4.52 10.64
N THR A 196 -18.30 4.84 9.35
CA THR A 196 -18.83 4.10 8.20
C THR A 196 -17.72 3.26 7.55
#